data_c80274b1f6a97cb80698a8e1793d955d
#
_entry.id   c80274b1f6a97cb80698a8e1793d955d
#
_cell.length_a   1.000
_cell.length_b   1.000
_cell.length_c   1.000
_cell.angle_alpha   90.00
_cell.angle_beta   90.00
_cell.angle_gamma   90.00
#
_symmetry.space_group_name_H-M   'P 1'
#
loop_
_entity.id
_entity.type
_entity.pdbx_description
1 polymer ?
#
loop_
_entity_poly.entity_id
_entity_poly.type
_entity_poly.pdbx_seq_one_letter_code
_entity_poly.pdbx_strand_id
1 'polypeptide(L)'
;MYQFICTRYQNVEIIFIAHHTEAREVTEEEFFHKGESGGTFISSGYVKALEIIEERYHPALWNVYVFHCSDGDNFESDNDAALKAAQELTRTANLFGYGEIKPLGSGYYGSSMITFFSQIQEPNFQTVQIQKKEDIWTSFKTFLSKDRAREDAA
;
A
#
# COMPACT_ATOMS: atom_id res chain seq x y z
N MET A 1 -10.75 -0.20 -7.22
CA MET A 1 -10.66 -0.02 -5.76
C MET A 1 -11.27 1.29 -5.31
N TYR A 2 -10.74 2.43 -5.73
CA TYR A 2 -11.24 3.78 -5.41
C TYR A 2 -12.77 3.92 -5.49
N GLN A 3 -13.36 3.68 -6.66
CA GLN A 3 -14.81 3.78 -6.86
C GLN A 3 -15.62 2.86 -5.94
N PHE A 4 -15.13 1.66 -5.67
CA PHE A 4 -15.80 0.71 -4.78
C PHE A 4 -15.83 1.23 -3.32
N ILE A 5 -14.71 1.75 -2.83
CA ILE A 5 -14.62 2.31 -1.48
C ILE A 5 -15.60 3.48 -1.33
N CYS A 6 -15.59 4.42 -2.26
CA CYS A 6 -16.50 5.58 -2.25
C CYS A 6 -17.99 5.22 -2.33
N THR A 7 -18.35 4.07 -2.92
CA THR A 7 -19.73 3.62 -2.96
C THR A 7 -20.18 2.88 -1.71
N ARG A 8 -19.24 2.28 -0.98
CA ARG A 8 -19.53 1.43 0.18
C ARG A 8 -19.55 2.17 1.50
N TYR A 9 -18.67 3.15 1.66
CA TYR A 9 -18.50 3.88 2.91
C TYR A 9 -19.00 5.31 2.78
N GLN A 10 -19.60 5.84 3.85
CA GLN A 10 -19.91 7.24 4.01
C GLN A 10 -18.72 7.93 4.71
N ASN A 11 -18.44 9.18 4.39
CA ASN A 11 -17.33 9.94 4.99
C ASN A 11 -15.95 9.32 4.73
N VAL A 12 -15.63 9.10 3.46
CA VAL A 12 -14.33 8.60 3.01
C VAL A 12 -13.45 9.76 2.58
N GLU A 13 -12.25 9.83 3.16
CA GLU A 13 -11.16 10.67 2.69
C GLU A 13 -10.14 9.76 1.99
N ILE A 14 -9.70 10.15 0.80
CA ILE A 14 -8.71 9.39 0.04
C ILE A 14 -7.52 10.27 -0.25
N ILE A 15 -6.36 9.81 0.18
CA ILE A 15 -5.09 10.49 0.03
C ILE A 15 -4.23 9.72 -0.96
N PHE A 16 -3.74 10.41 -1.96
CA PHE A 16 -2.83 9.85 -2.94
C PHE A 16 -1.40 10.29 -2.63
N ILE A 17 -0.50 9.32 -2.54
CA ILE A 17 0.93 9.55 -2.31
C ILE A 17 1.69 8.99 -3.49
N ALA A 18 2.41 9.84 -4.19
CA ALA A 18 3.38 9.47 -5.20
C ALA A 18 4.78 9.47 -4.57
N HIS A 19 5.57 8.46 -4.88
CA HIS A 19 6.94 8.36 -4.38
C HIS A 19 7.91 7.85 -5.45
N HIS A 20 9.12 8.34 -5.37
CA HIS A 20 10.32 7.82 -6.03
C HIS A 20 11.43 7.77 -4.97
N THR A 21 12.46 8.61 -5.02
CA THR A 21 13.42 8.80 -3.91
C THR A 21 12.87 9.68 -2.78
N GLU A 22 11.86 10.46 -3.09
CA GLU A 22 11.08 11.29 -2.16
C GLU A 22 9.60 11.04 -2.35
N ALA A 23 8.80 11.25 -1.31
CA ALA A 23 7.36 11.08 -1.37
C ALA A 23 6.63 12.40 -1.16
N ARG A 24 5.52 12.54 -1.88
CA ARG A 24 4.64 13.70 -1.74
C ARG A 24 3.16 13.32 -1.88
N GLU A 25 2.32 14.05 -1.18
CA GLU A 25 0.88 14.01 -1.45
C GLU A 25 0.60 14.64 -2.81
N VAL A 26 -0.30 14.03 -3.57
CA VAL A 26 -0.67 14.46 -4.92
C VAL A 26 -2.18 14.45 -5.09
N THR A 27 -2.68 15.15 -6.09
CA THR A 27 -4.08 15.07 -6.47
C THR A 27 -4.39 13.73 -7.16
N GLU A 28 -5.67 13.36 -7.21
CA GLU A 28 -6.13 12.18 -7.96
C GLU A 28 -5.70 12.26 -9.44
N GLU A 29 -5.83 13.43 -10.07
CA GLU A 29 -5.43 13.65 -11.45
C GLU A 29 -3.94 13.42 -11.66
N GLU A 30 -3.10 13.95 -10.76
CA GLU A 30 -1.66 13.73 -10.82
C GLU A 30 -1.30 12.26 -10.63
N PHE A 31 -1.94 11.59 -9.68
CA PHE A 31 -1.66 10.18 -9.37
C PHE A 31 -1.94 9.25 -10.56
N PHE A 32 -3.02 9.49 -11.30
CA PHE A 32 -3.40 8.63 -12.42
C PHE A 32 -2.81 9.04 -13.77
N HIS A 33 -2.32 10.27 -13.92
CA HIS A 33 -1.89 10.81 -15.21
C HIS A 33 -0.42 11.21 -15.28
N LYS A 34 0.25 11.40 -14.13
CA LYS A 34 1.68 11.67 -14.09
C LYS A 34 2.42 10.39 -13.70
N GLY A 35 3.33 9.94 -14.59
CA GLY A 35 4.27 8.86 -14.24
C GLY A 35 5.40 9.42 -13.36
N GLU A 36 5.74 8.73 -12.29
CA GLU A 36 6.99 8.97 -11.58
C GLU A 36 8.09 8.16 -12.27
N SER A 37 9.27 8.76 -12.42
CA SER A 37 10.44 8.13 -13.03
C SER A 37 11.67 8.39 -12.19
N GLY A 38 12.51 7.38 -12.02
CA GLY A 38 13.73 7.46 -11.20
C GLY A 38 13.89 6.22 -10.32
N GLY A 39 14.87 6.27 -9.43
CA GLY A 39 15.06 5.22 -8.42
C GLY A 39 13.97 5.27 -7.36
N THR A 40 13.77 4.15 -6.66
CA THR A 40 12.68 4.01 -5.69
C THR A 40 13.23 3.85 -4.27
N PHE A 41 12.79 4.71 -3.36
CA PHE A 41 12.86 4.52 -1.92
C PHE A 41 11.43 4.30 -1.40
N ILE A 42 11.05 3.04 -1.24
CA ILE A 42 9.71 2.67 -0.76
C ILE A 42 9.47 3.25 0.64
N SER A 43 10.52 3.31 1.47
CA SER A 43 10.43 3.89 2.81
C SER A 43 9.89 5.31 2.81
N SER A 44 10.23 6.13 1.79
CA SER A 44 9.78 7.51 1.70
C SER A 44 8.24 7.62 1.65
N GLY A 45 7.61 6.73 0.87
CA GLY A 45 6.15 6.67 0.76
C GLY A 45 5.47 6.31 2.09
N TYR A 46 6.05 5.37 2.83
CA TYR A 46 5.50 4.94 4.11
C TYR A 46 5.69 5.97 5.22
N VAL A 47 6.85 6.61 5.26
CA VAL A 47 7.10 7.74 6.19
C VAL A 47 6.11 8.87 5.91
N LYS A 48 5.90 9.20 4.63
CA LYS A 48 4.92 10.23 4.25
C LYS A 48 3.49 9.86 4.65
N ALA A 49 3.11 8.61 4.51
CA ALA A 49 1.80 8.13 4.97
C ALA A 49 1.65 8.27 6.49
N LEU A 50 2.68 7.90 7.27
CA LEU A 50 2.67 8.06 8.73
C LEU A 50 2.54 9.52 9.17
N GLU A 51 3.28 10.44 8.53
CA GLU A 51 3.15 11.89 8.78
C GLU A 51 1.72 12.38 8.56
N ILE A 52 1.11 12.01 7.42
CA ILE A 52 -0.26 12.40 7.07
C ILE A 52 -1.28 11.84 8.06
N ILE A 53 -1.11 10.59 8.48
CA ILE A 53 -1.97 9.94 9.46
C ILE A 53 -1.88 10.66 10.81
N GLU A 54 -0.67 10.96 11.28
CA GLU A 54 -0.46 11.65 12.54
C GLU A 54 -1.06 13.06 12.53
N GLU A 55 -0.86 13.80 11.43
CA GLU A 55 -1.31 15.20 11.33
C GLU A 55 -2.82 15.34 11.15
N ARG A 56 -3.48 14.42 10.40
CA ARG A 56 -4.86 14.63 9.93
C ARG A 56 -5.83 13.49 10.20
N TYR A 57 -5.34 12.26 10.33
CA TYR A 57 -6.18 11.05 10.36
C TYR A 57 -5.84 10.14 11.53
N HIS A 58 -5.72 10.72 12.72
CA HIS A 58 -5.32 9.99 13.92
C HIS A 58 -6.20 8.74 14.15
N PRO A 59 -5.61 7.55 14.39
CA PRO A 59 -6.33 6.27 14.46
C PRO A 59 -7.41 6.17 15.55
N ALA A 60 -7.38 7.05 16.55
CA ALA A 60 -8.45 7.13 17.55
C ALA A 60 -9.77 7.70 16.97
N LEU A 61 -9.72 8.37 15.81
CA LEU A 61 -10.86 9.04 15.19
C LEU A 61 -11.19 8.49 13.80
N TRP A 62 -10.23 7.80 13.17
CA TRP A 62 -10.31 7.32 11.80
C TRP A 62 -9.98 5.84 11.70
N ASN A 63 -10.70 5.13 10.85
CA ASN A 63 -10.24 3.83 10.37
C ASN A 63 -9.31 4.07 9.18
N VAL A 64 -8.05 3.71 9.33
CA VAL A 64 -7.00 3.95 8.34
C VAL A 64 -6.75 2.68 7.54
N TYR A 65 -6.85 2.79 6.22
CA TYR A 65 -6.58 1.71 5.27
C TYR A 65 -5.49 2.17 4.31
N VAL A 66 -4.42 1.41 4.23
CA VAL A 66 -3.27 1.71 3.35
C VAL A 66 -3.18 0.68 2.24
N PHE A 67 -3.04 1.15 1.00
CA PHE A 67 -2.82 0.29 -0.16
C PHE A 67 -1.64 0.82 -0.95
N HIS A 68 -0.62 -0.03 -1.13
CA HIS A 68 0.55 0.26 -1.94
C HIS A 68 0.64 -0.73 -3.10
N CYS A 69 0.80 -0.21 -4.31
CA CYS A 69 1.06 -0.99 -5.51
C CYS A 69 2.42 -0.59 -6.10
N SER A 70 3.28 -1.56 -6.33
CA SER A 70 4.65 -1.38 -6.83
C SER A 70 5.02 -2.52 -7.77
N ASP A 71 6.05 -2.36 -8.59
CA ASP A 71 6.70 -3.43 -9.35
C ASP A 71 7.66 -4.27 -8.50
N GLY A 72 7.84 -3.90 -7.23
CA GLY A 72 8.72 -4.55 -6.28
C GLY A 72 10.16 -4.07 -6.33
N ASP A 73 10.48 -3.09 -7.17
CA ASP A 73 11.80 -2.48 -7.21
C ASP A 73 12.00 -1.53 -6.02
N ASN A 74 13.17 -1.63 -5.44
CA ASN A 74 13.63 -0.74 -4.38
C ASN A 74 15.15 -0.71 -4.35
N PHE A 75 15.75 0.40 -3.97
CA PHE A 75 17.18 0.39 -3.69
C PHE A 75 17.49 -0.53 -2.52
N GLU A 76 18.49 -1.40 -2.66
CA GLU A 76 18.89 -2.34 -1.63
C GLU A 76 19.22 -1.65 -0.30
N SER A 77 19.80 -0.46 -0.36
CA SER A 77 20.10 0.38 0.80
C SER A 77 18.87 0.88 1.56
N ASP A 78 17.69 0.84 0.94
CA ASP A 78 16.43 1.26 1.54
C ASP A 78 15.61 0.10 2.12
N ASN A 79 15.95 -1.16 1.84
CA ASN A 79 15.13 -2.30 2.20
C ASN A 79 14.83 -2.38 3.70
N ASP A 80 15.82 -2.16 4.54
CA ASP A 80 15.63 -2.20 6.01
C ASP A 80 14.78 -1.03 6.49
N ALA A 81 14.95 0.15 5.90
CA ALA A 81 14.15 1.33 6.20
C ALA A 81 12.69 1.13 5.76
N ALA A 82 12.49 0.57 4.57
CA ALA A 82 11.17 0.24 4.04
C ALA A 82 10.45 -0.80 4.93
N LEU A 83 11.15 -1.85 5.34
CA LEU A 83 10.58 -2.86 6.25
C LEU A 83 10.17 -2.25 7.59
N LYS A 84 11.04 -1.44 8.19
CA LYS A 84 10.75 -0.78 9.48
C LYS A 84 9.56 0.16 9.37
N ALA A 85 9.51 0.99 8.34
CA ALA A 85 8.39 1.90 8.12
C ALA A 85 7.08 1.15 7.81
N ALA A 86 7.15 0.04 7.06
CA ALA A 86 5.99 -0.83 6.81
C ALA A 86 5.45 -1.45 8.10
N GLN A 87 6.31 -1.91 9.00
CA GLN A 87 5.91 -2.45 10.31
C GLN A 87 5.22 -1.38 11.17
N GLU A 88 5.73 -0.16 11.18
CA GLU A 88 5.12 0.95 11.92
C GLU A 88 3.77 1.34 11.33
N LEU A 89 3.68 1.43 10.01
CA LEU A 89 2.43 1.71 9.31
C LEU A 89 1.38 0.62 9.56
N THR A 90 1.81 -0.65 9.61
CA THR A 90 0.94 -1.78 9.94
C THR A 90 0.36 -1.68 11.35
N ARG A 91 1.14 -1.23 12.33
CA ARG A 91 0.65 -1.02 13.71
C ARG A 91 -0.33 0.14 13.82
N THR A 92 -0.21 1.12 12.93
CA THR A 92 -1.03 2.33 12.93
C THR A 92 -2.34 2.14 12.15
N ALA A 93 -2.30 1.39 11.05
CA ALA A 93 -3.44 1.18 10.16
C ALA A 93 -4.35 0.02 10.61
N ASN A 94 -5.63 0.09 10.25
CA ASN A 94 -6.56 -1.03 10.39
C ASN A 94 -6.25 -2.16 9.39
N LEU A 95 -5.78 -1.79 8.22
CA LEU A 95 -5.34 -2.71 7.17
C LEU A 95 -4.22 -2.06 6.35
N PHE A 96 -3.17 -2.83 6.08
CA PHE A 96 -2.16 -2.47 5.09
C PHE A 96 -2.03 -3.57 4.04
N GLY A 97 -2.39 -3.25 2.79
CA GLY A 97 -2.27 -4.12 1.63
C GLY A 97 -1.12 -3.69 0.71
N TYR A 98 -0.17 -4.61 0.48
CA TYR A 98 0.90 -4.44 -0.50
C TYR A 98 0.64 -5.32 -1.73
N GLY A 99 0.52 -4.72 -2.90
CA GLY A 99 0.35 -5.38 -4.18
C GLY A 99 1.59 -5.26 -5.07
N GLU A 100 2.27 -6.38 -5.35
CA GLU A 100 3.41 -6.38 -6.27
C GLU A 100 2.95 -6.76 -7.67
N ILE A 101 3.16 -5.85 -8.63
CA ILE A 101 2.74 -6.00 -10.02
C ILE A 101 3.92 -6.52 -10.83
N LYS A 102 3.89 -7.81 -11.17
CA LYS A 102 4.91 -8.47 -12.01
C LYS A 102 4.24 -9.24 -13.14
N PRO A 103 4.00 -8.62 -14.30
CA PRO A 103 3.35 -9.29 -15.43
C PRO A 103 4.11 -10.52 -15.89
N LEU A 104 3.38 -11.60 -16.18
CA LEU A 104 3.95 -12.84 -16.72
C LEU A 104 4.73 -12.56 -18.01
N GLY A 105 5.96 -13.07 -18.11
CA GLY A 105 6.80 -12.93 -19.29
C GLY A 105 7.51 -11.57 -19.42
N SER A 106 7.43 -10.70 -18.43
CA SER A 106 8.12 -9.40 -18.44
C SER A 106 9.65 -9.51 -18.51
N GLY A 107 10.21 -10.70 -18.27
CA GLY A 107 11.68 -10.92 -18.23
C GLY A 107 12.38 -10.19 -17.07
N TYR A 108 11.62 -9.53 -16.23
CA TYR A 108 12.13 -8.75 -15.12
C TYR A 108 12.39 -9.67 -13.91
N TYR A 109 13.66 -9.91 -13.64
CA TYR A 109 14.14 -10.72 -12.51
C TYR A 109 14.65 -9.84 -11.35
N GLY A 110 14.14 -8.62 -11.24
CA GLY A 110 14.50 -7.68 -10.18
C GLY A 110 14.13 -8.18 -8.78
N SER A 111 14.56 -7.45 -7.78
CA SER A 111 14.23 -7.71 -6.38
C SER A 111 12.71 -7.77 -6.16
N SER A 112 12.27 -8.53 -5.17
CA SER A 112 10.87 -8.59 -4.76
C SER A 112 10.75 -8.16 -3.31
N MET A 113 10.03 -7.07 -3.09
CA MET A 113 9.77 -6.58 -1.74
C MET A 113 8.83 -7.49 -0.95
N ILE A 114 8.04 -8.33 -1.62
CA ILE A 114 7.22 -9.36 -0.93
C ILE A 114 8.10 -10.25 -0.05
N THR A 115 9.30 -10.61 -0.52
CA THR A 115 10.24 -11.43 0.27
C THR A 115 10.68 -10.74 1.55
N PHE A 116 10.96 -9.43 1.50
CA PHE A 116 11.28 -8.65 2.68
C PHE A 116 10.07 -8.49 3.61
N PHE A 117 8.93 -8.16 3.04
CA PHE A 117 7.69 -7.94 3.78
C PHE A 117 7.07 -9.23 4.36
N SER A 118 7.52 -10.42 3.94
CA SER A 118 7.12 -11.68 4.56
C SER A 118 7.52 -11.80 6.05
N GLN A 119 8.42 -10.93 6.51
CA GLN A 119 8.82 -10.82 7.91
C GLN A 119 7.75 -10.11 8.78
N ILE A 120 6.79 -9.41 8.17
CA ILE A 120 5.67 -8.76 8.84
C ILE A 120 4.59 -9.83 9.09
N GLN A 121 4.37 -10.19 10.35
CA GLN A 121 3.47 -11.28 10.74
C GLN A 121 2.12 -10.79 11.29
N GLU A 122 1.90 -9.48 11.30
CA GLU A 122 0.68 -8.88 11.79
C GLU A 122 -0.53 -9.27 10.91
N PRO A 123 -1.68 -9.61 11.53
CA PRO A 123 -2.84 -10.12 10.80
C PRO A 123 -3.50 -9.10 9.87
N ASN A 124 -3.27 -7.82 10.09
CA ASN A 124 -3.76 -6.71 9.26
C ASN A 124 -2.80 -6.29 8.14
N PHE A 125 -1.64 -6.95 8.02
CA PHE A 125 -0.75 -6.79 6.86
C PHE A 125 -1.01 -7.90 5.85
N GLN A 126 -1.12 -7.54 4.59
CA GLN A 126 -1.37 -8.50 3.50
C GLN A 126 -0.56 -8.16 2.27
N THR A 127 0.00 -9.19 1.63
CA THR A 127 0.68 -9.05 0.34
C THR A 127 -0.04 -9.87 -0.73
N VAL A 128 -0.07 -9.33 -1.94
CA VAL A 128 -0.57 -10.03 -3.13
C VAL A 128 0.37 -9.81 -4.30
N GLN A 129 0.47 -10.81 -5.19
CA GLN A 129 1.17 -10.65 -6.45
C GLN A 129 0.15 -10.58 -7.59
N ILE A 130 0.30 -9.57 -8.46
CA ILE A 130 -0.58 -9.32 -9.59
C ILE A 130 0.22 -9.56 -10.87
N GLN A 131 -0.08 -10.65 -11.57
CA GLN A 131 0.62 -11.04 -12.79
C GLN A 131 -0.19 -10.77 -14.06
N LYS A 132 -1.51 -10.67 -13.94
CA LYS A 132 -2.45 -10.41 -15.02
C LYS A 132 -3.67 -9.65 -14.52
N LYS A 133 -4.45 -9.08 -15.44
CA LYS A 133 -5.60 -8.23 -15.10
C LYS A 133 -6.66 -8.97 -14.26
N GLU A 134 -6.83 -10.25 -14.46
CA GLU A 134 -7.79 -11.09 -13.73
C GLU A 134 -7.45 -11.21 -12.24
N ASP A 135 -6.16 -11.08 -11.88
CA ASP A 135 -5.70 -11.15 -10.51
C ASP A 135 -6.12 -9.92 -9.68
N ILE A 136 -6.34 -8.78 -10.34
CA ILE A 136 -6.67 -7.51 -9.67
C ILE A 136 -7.89 -7.66 -8.77
N TRP A 137 -8.97 -8.25 -9.29
CA TRP A 137 -10.21 -8.41 -8.52
C TRP A 137 -10.06 -9.40 -7.36
N THR A 138 -9.32 -10.49 -7.59
CA THR A 138 -9.04 -11.49 -6.55
C THR A 138 -8.17 -10.89 -5.44
N SER A 139 -7.13 -10.16 -5.81
CA SER A 139 -6.25 -9.45 -4.87
C SER A 139 -7.01 -8.45 -4.02
N PHE A 140 -7.89 -7.70 -4.65
CA PHE A 140 -8.75 -6.74 -3.98
C PHE A 140 -9.70 -7.40 -2.97
N LYS A 141 -10.32 -8.52 -3.34
CA LYS A 141 -11.15 -9.31 -2.41
C LYS A 141 -10.32 -9.83 -1.23
N THR A 142 -9.09 -10.23 -1.46
CA THR A 142 -8.18 -10.70 -0.41
C THR A 142 -7.92 -9.61 0.62
N PHE A 143 -7.63 -8.39 0.19
CA PHE A 143 -7.42 -7.27 1.09
C PHE A 143 -8.66 -6.96 1.94
N LEU A 144 -9.85 -6.99 1.35
CA LEU A 144 -11.09 -6.64 2.05
C LEU A 144 -11.76 -7.80 2.81
N SER A 145 -11.31 -9.03 2.62
CA SER A 145 -11.97 -10.19 3.24
C SER A 145 -11.78 -10.24 4.76
N LYS A 146 -10.63 -9.77 5.25
CA LYS A 146 -10.32 -9.76 6.69
C LYS A 146 -10.97 -8.60 7.45
N ASP A 147 -11.35 -7.55 6.75
CA ASP A 147 -12.10 -6.45 7.33
C ASP A 147 -13.51 -6.92 7.75
N ARG A 148 -14.15 -7.75 6.94
CA ARG A 148 -15.45 -8.37 7.27
C ARG A 148 -15.39 -9.24 8.50
N ALA A 149 -14.33 -10.00 8.70
CA ALA A 149 -14.19 -10.88 9.86
C ALA A 149 -14.07 -10.12 11.19
N ARG A 150 -13.71 -8.83 11.16
CA ARG A 150 -13.67 -7.94 12.33
C ARG A 150 -15.02 -7.27 12.59
N GLU A 151 -15.74 -6.89 11.54
CA GLU A 151 -17.11 -6.33 11.66
C GLU A 151 -18.10 -7.39 12.20
N ASP A 152 -17.93 -8.66 11.80
CA ASP A 152 -18.77 -9.78 12.26
C ASP A 152 -18.40 -10.25 13.68
N ALA A 153 -17.28 -9.82 14.23
CA ALA A 153 -16.78 -10.20 15.57
C ALA A 153 -16.97 -9.09 16.64
N ALA A 154 -17.47 -7.92 16.26
CA ALA A 154 -17.72 -6.76 17.12
C ALA A 154 -19.20 -6.57 17.39
#